data_e8416b2606319941ce2cc10ae4a7194c
#
_entry.id   e8416b2606319941ce2cc10ae4a7194c
#
_cell.length_a   1.000
_cell.length_b   1.000
_cell.length_c   1.000
_cell.angle_alpha   90.00
_cell.angle_beta   90.00
_cell.angle_gamma   90.00
#
_symmetry.space_group_name_H-M   'P 1'
#
loop_
_entity.id
_entity.type
_entity.pdbx_description
1 polymer ?
#
loop_
_entity_poly.entity_id
_entity_poly.type
_entity_poly.pdbx_seq_one_letter_code
_entity_poly.pdbx_strand_id
1 'polypeptide(L)'
;TNFGGERLKLFSGSCYLPHPDKEDTGGEDAHFICTDEQAIGVADGVGGWADVGVNAGLFAQELMSHSVSVIQEEPKDSINPARVLEKAHSCTKAKGSSTACIIALTDT
;
A
#
# COMPACT_ATOMS: atom_id res chain seq x y z
N THR A 1 -9.75 15.85 -18.21
CA THR A 1 -9.61 16.79 -19.31
C THR A 1 -8.17 17.25 -19.46
N ASN A 2 -7.70 17.31 -20.66
CA ASN A 2 -6.33 17.68 -20.97
C ASN A 2 -6.31 19.04 -21.67
N PHE A 3 -5.77 20.04 -21.00
CA PHE A 3 -5.66 21.40 -21.53
C PHE A 3 -4.22 21.65 -21.95
N GLY A 4 -3.94 21.67 -23.25
CA GLY A 4 -2.61 21.93 -23.75
C GLY A 4 -1.56 20.90 -23.32
N GLY A 5 -1.97 19.68 -23.03
CA GLY A 5 -1.07 18.64 -22.56
C GLY A 5 -0.96 18.54 -21.04
N GLU A 6 -1.58 19.45 -20.32
CA GLU A 6 -1.53 19.40 -18.85
C GLU A 6 -2.51 18.40 -18.30
N ARG A 7 -2.07 17.68 -17.26
CA ARG A 7 -2.87 16.70 -16.54
C ARG A 7 -2.59 16.85 -15.04
N LEU A 8 -3.56 16.49 -14.24
CA LEU A 8 -3.35 16.41 -12.79
C LEU A 8 -2.35 15.30 -12.50
N LYS A 9 -1.48 15.57 -11.55
CA LYS A 9 -0.50 14.60 -11.08
C LYS A 9 -0.45 14.60 -9.56
N LEU A 10 -0.17 13.43 -8.99
CA LEU A 10 0.14 13.30 -7.58
C LEU A 10 1.62 13.57 -7.36
N PHE A 11 1.91 14.46 -6.44
CA PHE A 11 3.26 14.59 -5.88
C PHE A 11 3.18 14.05 -4.47
N SER A 12 3.89 12.97 -4.21
CA SER A 12 3.74 12.23 -2.97
C SER A 12 5.04 12.14 -2.20
N GLY A 13 4.93 12.16 -0.90
CA GLY A 13 6.04 11.92 0.00
C GLY A 13 5.55 11.14 1.19
N SER A 14 6.47 10.53 1.92
CA SER A 14 6.12 9.75 3.10
C SER A 14 7.17 9.91 4.17
N CYS A 15 6.72 9.70 5.41
CA CYS A 15 7.59 9.63 6.57
C CYS A 15 7.08 8.52 7.45
N TYR A 16 7.95 7.62 7.85
CA TYR A 16 7.58 6.49 8.68
C TYR A 16 8.28 6.58 10.04
N LEU A 17 7.47 6.72 11.09
CA LEU A 17 7.95 6.79 12.46
C LEU A 17 7.32 5.63 13.25
N PRO A 18 8.04 4.52 13.43
CA PRO A 18 7.49 3.39 14.18
C PRO A 18 7.29 3.78 15.64
N HIS A 19 6.32 3.12 16.28
CA HIS A 19 6.11 3.28 17.71
C HIS A 19 7.43 2.96 18.44
N PRO A 20 7.84 3.74 19.47
CA PRO A 20 9.11 3.50 20.16
C PRO A 20 9.28 2.09 20.69
N ASP A 21 8.22 1.44 21.13
CA ASP A 21 8.26 0.07 21.64
C ASP A 21 8.42 -0.97 20.50
N LYS A 22 8.34 -0.54 19.25
CA LYS A 22 8.36 -1.43 18.08
C LYS A 22 9.47 -1.08 17.09
N GLU A 23 10.40 -0.22 17.49
CA GLU A 23 11.52 0.17 16.64
C GLU A 23 12.36 -1.04 16.21
N ASP A 24 12.56 -1.99 17.12
CA ASP A 24 13.39 -3.18 16.84
C ASP A 24 12.81 -4.06 15.75
N THR A 25 11.48 -4.07 15.59
CA THR A 25 10.81 -4.86 14.56
C THR A 25 10.42 -4.02 13.34
N GLY A 26 10.70 -2.71 13.35
CA GLY A 26 10.38 -1.82 12.25
C GLY A 26 8.94 -1.31 12.25
N GLY A 27 8.18 -1.58 13.33
CA GLY A 27 6.79 -1.17 13.42
C GLY A 27 5.86 -2.09 12.63
N GLU A 28 4.60 -1.67 12.52
CA GLU A 28 3.54 -2.51 11.95
C GLU A 28 2.86 -1.89 10.72
N ASP A 29 3.37 -0.76 10.26
CA ASP A 29 2.81 -0.05 9.11
C ASP A 29 3.64 -0.31 7.87
N ALA A 30 3.01 -0.13 6.72
CA ALA A 30 3.70 -0.18 5.44
C ALA A 30 3.04 0.82 4.48
N HIS A 31 3.77 1.19 3.45
CA HIS A 31 3.26 2.12 2.45
C HIS A 31 3.96 1.87 1.11
N PHE A 32 3.39 2.44 0.05
CA PHE A 32 4.07 2.50 -1.24
C PHE A 32 3.73 3.81 -1.96
N ILE A 33 4.64 4.22 -2.83
CA ILE A 33 4.42 5.33 -3.76
C ILE A 33 4.84 4.84 -5.15
N CYS A 34 3.88 4.79 -6.06
CA CYS A 34 4.13 4.43 -7.46
C CYS A 34 3.95 5.67 -8.32
N THR A 35 5.04 6.38 -8.57
CA THR A 35 5.00 7.66 -9.27
C THR A 35 4.54 7.50 -10.72
N ASP A 36 5.05 6.52 -11.44
CA ASP A 36 4.71 6.32 -12.85
C ASP A 36 3.25 5.92 -13.03
N GLU A 37 2.73 5.11 -12.12
CA GLU A 37 1.35 4.65 -12.16
C GLU A 37 0.39 5.61 -11.47
N GLN A 38 0.91 6.62 -10.78
CA GLN A 38 0.14 7.61 -10.04
C GLN A 38 -0.78 6.98 -8.99
N ALA A 39 -0.19 6.14 -8.17
CA ALA A 39 -0.91 5.45 -7.08
C ALA A 39 -0.09 5.48 -5.80
N ILE A 40 -0.77 5.57 -4.69
CA ILE A 40 -0.16 5.51 -3.36
C ILE A 40 -0.99 4.57 -2.48
N GLY A 41 -0.37 4.02 -1.46
CA GLY A 41 -1.07 3.15 -0.53
C GLY A 41 -0.43 3.12 0.84
N VAL A 42 -1.25 2.87 1.84
CA VAL A 42 -0.81 2.70 3.22
C VAL A 42 -1.55 1.52 3.84
N ALA A 43 -0.90 0.86 4.80
CA ALA A 43 -1.49 -0.22 5.57
C ALA A 43 -1.03 -0.10 7.01
N ASP A 44 -1.95 -0.31 7.95
CA ASP A 44 -1.70 -0.26 9.38
C ASP A 44 -1.97 -1.66 9.94
N GLY A 45 -0.90 -2.39 10.27
CA GLY A 45 -1.01 -3.73 10.82
C GLY A 45 -1.63 -3.73 12.21
N VAL A 46 -2.42 -4.76 12.50
CA VAL A 46 -3.11 -4.89 13.79
C VAL A 46 -2.13 -5.38 14.84
N GLY A 47 -1.79 -4.52 15.81
CA GLY A 47 -0.77 -4.79 16.82
C GLY A 47 -1.10 -5.93 17.77
N GLY A 48 -2.38 -6.25 17.95
CA GLY A 48 -2.80 -7.35 18.82
C GLY A 48 -2.22 -8.71 18.43
N TRP A 49 -1.81 -8.90 17.18
CA TRP A 49 -1.17 -10.14 16.76
C TRP A 49 0.14 -10.42 17.50
N ALA A 50 0.79 -9.38 18.03
CA ALA A 50 2.02 -9.54 18.81
C ALA A 50 1.80 -10.42 20.06
N ASP A 51 0.60 -10.42 20.61
CA ASP A 51 0.26 -11.20 21.80
C ASP A 51 0.35 -12.71 21.54
N VAL A 52 0.25 -13.13 20.28
CA VAL A 52 0.38 -14.53 19.89
C VAL A 52 1.66 -14.77 19.06
N GLY A 53 2.62 -13.85 19.16
CA GLY A 53 3.93 -14.00 18.53
C GLY A 53 3.95 -13.72 17.02
N VAL A 54 2.95 -13.04 16.48
CA VAL A 54 2.87 -12.73 15.06
C VAL A 54 3.20 -11.26 14.84
N ASN A 55 4.09 -10.98 13.88
CA ASN A 55 4.45 -9.61 13.50
C ASN A 55 3.53 -9.14 12.37
N ALA A 56 2.54 -8.33 12.71
CA ALA A 56 1.59 -7.80 11.73
C ALA A 56 2.24 -6.83 10.74
N GLY A 57 3.42 -6.30 11.07
CA GLY A 57 4.18 -5.47 10.15
C GLY A 57 4.59 -6.23 8.89
N LEU A 58 4.91 -7.51 9.03
CA LEU A 58 5.24 -8.35 7.88
C LEU A 58 4.03 -8.54 6.97
N PHE A 59 2.85 -8.68 7.56
CA PHE A 59 1.61 -8.76 6.78
C PHE A 59 1.37 -7.47 6.01
N ALA A 60 1.49 -6.32 6.67
CA ALA A 60 1.29 -5.02 6.02
C ALA A 60 2.30 -4.80 4.89
N GLN A 61 3.57 -5.13 5.13
CA GLN A 61 4.63 -5.00 4.12
C GLN A 61 4.36 -5.90 2.91
N GLU A 62 3.97 -7.14 3.15
CA GLU A 62 3.68 -8.08 2.07
C GLU A 62 2.46 -7.64 1.27
N LEU A 63 1.41 -7.18 1.95
CA LEU A 63 0.22 -6.67 1.28
C LEU A 63 0.56 -5.48 0.37
N MET A 64 1.35 -4.52 0.87
CA MET A 64 1.74 -3.36 0.08
C MET A 64 2.66 -3.75 -1.08
N SER A 65 3.57 -4.69 -0.86
CA SER A 65 4.47 -5.17 -1.90
C SER A 65 3.70 -5.85 -3.05
N HIS A 66 2.73 -6.71 -2.71
CA HIS A 66 1.87 -7.33 -3.73
C HIS A 66 0.99 -6.30 -4.43
N SER A 67 0.56 -5.26 -3.71
CA SER A 67 -0.21 -4.18 -4.30
C SER A 67 0.59 -3.47 -5.39
N VAL A 68 1.87 -3.19 -5.16
CA VAL A 68 2.75 -2.61 -6.16
C VAL A 68 2.85 -3.51 -7.39
N SER A 69 3.04 -4.80 -7.20
CA SER A 69 3.15 -5.75 -8.31
C SER A 69 1.87 -5.76 -9.16
N VAL A 70 0.71 -5.75 -8.51
CA VAL A 70 -0.58 -5.74 -9.22
C VAL A 70 -0.74 -4.43 -9.99
N ILE A 71 -0.40 -3.29 -9.37
CA ILE A 71 -0.50 -1.98 -10.01
C ILE A 71 0.36 -1.93 -11.28
N GLN A 72 1.56 -2.49 -11.22
CA GLN A 72 2.46 -2.51 -12.38
C GLN A 72 1.94 -3.37 -13.53
N GLU A 73 1.07 -4.33 -13.24
CA GLU A 73 0.45 -5.19 -14.24
C GLU A 73 -0.85 -4.60 -14.81
N GLU A 74 -1.45 -3.64 -14.11
CA GLU A 74 -2.68 -3.03 -14.57
C GLU A 74 -2.41 -2.01 -15.67
N PRO A 75 -3.37 -1.80 -16.60
CA PRO A 75 -3.23 -0.73 -17.57
C PRO A 75 -3.13 0.63 -16.88
N LYS A 76 -2.21 1.46 -17.34
CA LYS A 76 -2.09 2.83 -16.81
C LYS A 76 -3.39 3.58 -17.05
N ASP A 77 -3.67 4.52 -16.16
CA ASP A 77 -4.87 5.37 -16.21
C ASP A 77 -6.19 4.63 -15.95
N SER A 78 -6.14 3.32 -15.68
CA SER A 78 -7.34 2.56 -15.37
C SER A 78 -7.16 1.62 -14.16
N ILE A 79 -6.31 2.04 -13.24
CA ILE A 79 -6.07 1.28 -12.01
C ILE A 79 -7.32 1.29 -11.15
N ASN A 80 -7.76 0.12 -10.73
CA ASN A 80 -8.90 -0.05 -9.84
C ASN A 80 -8.40 -0.42 -8.44
N PRO A 81 -8.43 0.50 -7.47
CA PRO A 81 -7.88 0.23 -6.14
C PRO A 81 -8.49 -0.97 -5.44
N ALA A 82 -9.80 -1.18 -5.59
CA ALA A 82 -10.47 -2.33 -4.98
C ALA A 82 -9.93 -3.64 -5.54
N ARG A 83 -9.77 -3.73 -6.85
CA ARG A 83 -9.22 -4.93 -7.50
C ARG A 83 -7.76 -5.16 -7.10
N VAL A 84 -6.99 -4.09 -6.99
CA VAL A 84 -5.58 -4.18 -6.54
C VAL A 84 -5.50 -4.80 -5.15
N LEU A 85 -6.29 -4.30 -4.20
CA LEU A 85 -6.29 -4.83 -2.84
C LEU A 85 -6.77 -6.29 -2.80
N GLU A 86 -7.80 -6.61 -3.55
CA GLU A 86 -8.33 -7.97 -3.61
C GLU A 86 -7.28 -8.97 -4.10
N LYS A 87 -6.60 -8.64 -5.20
CA LYS A 87 -5.53 -9.49 -5.75
C LYS A 87 -4.33 -9.56 -4.82
N ALA A 88 -3.91 -8.43 -4.27
CA ALA A 88 -2.77 -8.39 -3.35
C ALA A 88 -3.04 -9.21 -2.10
N HIS A 89 -4.23 -9.11 -1.55
CA HIS A 89 -4.62 -9.89 -0.37
C HIS A 89 -4.60 -11.39 -0.67
N SER A 90 -5.09 -11.80 -1.82
CA SER A 90 -5.08 -13.22 -2.20
C SER A 90 -3.67 -13.79 -2.33
N CYS A 91 -2.68 -12.96 -2.62
CA CYS A 91 -1.27 -13.36 -2.73
C CYS A 91 -0.52 -13.27 -1.41
N THR A 92 -1.07 -12.59 -0.42
CA THR A 92 -0.41 -12.40 0.87
C THR A 92 -0.45 -13.68 1.70
N LYS A 93 0.71 -14.16 2.10
CA LYS A 93 0.86 -15.43 2.83
C LYS A 93 1.20 -15.24 4.30
N ALA A 94 1.70 -14.07 4.68
CA ALA A 94 2.04 -13.79 6.07
C ALA A 94 0.79 -13.85 6.94
N LYS A 95 0.97 -14.23 8.19
CA LYS A 95 -0.12 -14.18 9.18
C LYS A 95 -0.27 -12.76 9.69
N GLY A 96 -1.49 -12.37 9.99
CA GLY A 96 -1.78 -11.07 10.51
C GLY A 96 -3.00 -10.47 9.86
N SER A 97 -3.22 -9.22 10.15
CA SER A 97 -4.26 -8.42 9.51
C SER A 97 -3.84 -6.95 9.53
N SER A 98 -4.44 -6.17 8.67
CA SER A 98 -4.16 -4.73 8.62
C SER A 98 -5.36 -3.98 8.05
N THR A 99 -5.38 -2.68 8.29
CA THR A 99 -6.16 -1.79 7.45
C THR A 99 -5.37 -1.51 6.17
N ALA A 100 -6.03 -1.01 5.14
CA ALA A 100 -5.33 -0.58 3.94
C ALA A 100 -6.14 0.48 3.22
N CYS A 101 -5.44 1.39 2.57
CA CYS A 101 -6.06 2.40 1.73
C CYS A 101 -5.16 2.62 0.51
N ILE A 102 -5.74 2.52 -0.67
CA ILE A 102 -5.03 2.79 -1.92
C ILE A 102 -5.77 3.91 -2.66
N ILE A 103 -5.00 4.88 -3.10
CA ILE A 103 -5.52 6.00 -3.88
C ILE A 103 -4.80 6.00 -5.23
N ALA A 104 -5.56 6.05 -6.30
CA ALA A 104 -5.02 6.14 -7.64
C ALA A 104 -5.62 7.32 -8.37
N LEU A 105 -4.79 8.06 -9.09
CA LEU A 105 -5.24 9.14 -9.96
C LEU A 105 -5.38 8.57 -11.37
N THR A 106 -6.58 8.65 -11.90
CA THR A 106 -6.88 8.14 -13.24
C THR A 106 -7.42 9.25 -14.13
N ASP A 107 -7.54 8.96 -15.41
CA ASP A 107 -8.10 9.92 -16.38
C ASP A 107 -9.62 10.01 -16.34
N THR A 108 -10.27 9.12 -15.64
CA THR A 108 -11.75 9.06 -15.62
C THR A 108 -12.30 9.33 -14.23
#